data_f46eeebde48a025919e66be75a110cbd
#
_entry.id   f46eeebde48a025919e66be75a110cbd
#
_cell.length_a   1.000
_cell.length_b   1.000
_cell.length_c   1.000
_cell.angle_alpha   90.00
_cell.angle_beta   90.00
_cell.angle_gamma   90.00
#
_symmetry.space_group_name_H-M   'P 1'
#
loop_
_entity.id
_entity.type
_entity.pdbx_description
1 polymer ?
#
loop_
_entity_poly.entity_id
_entity_poly.type
_entity_poly.pdbx_seq_one_letter_code
_entity_poly.pdbx_strand_id
1 'polypeptide(L)'
;MQNDKRRDIMNDDNYVEWLVKRKDPAYAVPVKILMIVVCIFSVLSALQTVFGVIVMTIAGVATYFVFLNLSVEFEYLFAEGGLSVDRILGRAKRKKIFDCEKDDIQIVAPADSFVLKDYEKQGMKVKDFSSGKREAKVYALIYQKGPDHFKVLIEPNERMIGAMRRTFPR
;
A
#
# COMPACT_ATOMS: atom_id res chain seq x y z
N MET A 1 32.15 -0.79 24.22
CA MET A 1 31.81 -1.67 23.10
C MET A 1 30.49 -2.41 23.27
N GLN A 2 30.03 -2.72 24.48
CA GLN A 2 28.76 -3.45 24.73
C GLN A 2 27.52 -2.55 24.76
N ASN A 3 27.68 -1.26 24.97
CA ASN A 3 26.60 -0.28 25.08
C ASN A 3 26.11 0.23 23.70
N ASP A 4 26.96 0.15 22.68
CA ASP A 4 26.65 0.54 21.29
C ASP A 4 25.79 -0.51 20.62
N LYS A 5 26.09 -1.79 20.85
CA LYS A 5 25.30 -2.92 20.32
C LYS A 5 23.89 -3.01 20.90
N ARG A 6 23.66 -2.48 22.13
CA ARG A 6 22.31 -2.38 22.72
C ARG A 6 21.50 -1.21 22.13
N ARG A 7 22.15 -0.11 21.71
CA ARG A 7 21.48 1.00 21.02
C ARG A 7 21.02 0.62 19.63
N ASP A 8 21.84 -0.14 18.90
CA ASP A 8 21.48 -0.65 17.56
C ASP A 8 20.32 -1.65 17.63
N ILE A 9 20.28 -2.51 18.67
CA ILE A 9 19.17 -3.47 18.86
C ILE A 9 17.89 -2.74 19.31
N MET A 10 17.98 -1.67 20.10
CA MET A 10 16.81 -0.87 20.53
C MET A 10 16.28 0.02 19.39
N ASN A 11 17.14 0.47 18.48
CA ASN A 11 16.72 1.25 17.31
C ASN A 11 15.98 0.38 16.27
N ASP A 12 16.35 -0.90 16.14
CA ASP A 12 15.76 -1.83 15.18
C ASP A 12 14.35 -2.31 15.60
N ASP A 13 14.04 -2.27 16.91
CA ASP A 13 12.72 -2.66 17.45
C ASP A 13 11.61 -1.61 17.23
N ASN A 14 11.97 -0.34 17.05
CA ASN A 14 11.02 0.76 16.81
C ASN A 14 10.84 1.10 15.34
N TYR A 15 11.62 0.48 14.46
CA TYR A 15 11.55 0.66 13.02
C TYR A 15 11.17 -0.65 12.36
N VAL A 16 9.99 -0.69 11.75
CA VAL A 16 9.50 -1.88 11.05
C VAL A 16 8.98 -1.48 9.68
N GLU A 17 9.55 -2.09 8.65
CA GLU A 17 9.04 -2.03 7.28
C GLU A 17 8.30 -3.31 6.93
N TRP A 18 7.20 -3.18 6.22
CA TRP A 18 6.46 -4.31 5.70
C TRP A 18 5.81 -3.99 4.37
N LEU A 19 6.00 -4.87 3.38
CA LEU A 19 5.48 -4.72 2.04
C LEU A 19 4.33 -5.68 1.81
N VAL A 20 3.20 -5.13 1.37
CA VAL A 20 1.98 -5.87 1.06
C VAL A 20 1.59 -5.67 -0.39
N LYS A 21 1.51 -6.75 -1.14
CA LYS A 21 1.05 -6.71 -2.51
C LYS A 21 -0.48 -6.71 -2.53
N ARG A 22 -1.07 -5.67 -3.12
CA ARG A 22 -2.51 -5.61 -3.36
C ARG A 22 -2.92 -6.69 -4.35
N LYS A 23 -4.07 -7.33 -4.10
CA LYS A 23 -4.66 -8.29 -5.04
C LYS A 23 -4.95 -7.59 -6.36
N ASP A 24 -4.46 -8.18 -7.46
CA ASP A 24 -4.76 -7.67 -8.80
C ASP A 24 -6.29 -7.63 -9.00
N PRO A 25 -6.84 -6.55 -9.56
CA PRO A 25 -8.27 -6.49 -9.86
C PRO A 25 -8.67 -7.57 -10.87
N ALA A 26 -9.92 -8.04 -10.82
CA ALA A 26 -10.40 -9.12 -11.70
C ALA A 26 -10.22 -8.82 -13.20
N TYR A 27 -10.27 -7.54 -13.56
CA TYR A 27 -10.03 -7.10 -14.93
C TYR A 27 -8.56 -7.00 -15.35
N ALA A 28 -7.61 -7.25 -14.44
CA ALA A 28 -6.18 -7.11 -14.73
C ALA A 28 -5.71 -8.09 -15.81
N VAL A 29 -6.17 -9.35 -15.73
CA VAL A 29 -5.78 -10.38 -16.70
C VAL A 29 -6.34 -10.07 -18.10
N PRO A 30 -7.66 -9.82 -18.31
CA PRO A 30 -8.17 -9.47 -19.62
C PRO A 30 -7.57 -8.17 -20.19
N VAL A 31 -7.30 -7.17 -19.35
CA VAL A 31 -6.63 -5.94 -19.82
C VAL A 31 -5.19 -6.21 -20.25
N LYS A 32 -4.44 -7.03 -19.53
CA LYS A 32 -3.07 -7.42 -19.92
C LYS A 32 -3.10 -8.14 -21.30
N ILE A 33 -4.03 -9.08 -21.51
CA ILE A 33 -4.17 -9.80 -22.77
C ILE A 33 -4.51 -8.82 -23.90
N LEU A 34 -5.50 -7.94 -23.69
CA LEU A 34 -5.88 -6.93 -24.67
C LEU A 34 -4.69 -6.05 -25.09
N MET A 35 -3.90 -5.57 -24.15
CA MET A 35 -2.73 -4.73 -24.43
C MET A 35 -1.65 -5.48 -25.22
N ILE A 36 -1.45 -6.78 -24.94
CA ILE A 36 -0.53 -7.61 -25.72
C ILE A 36 -1.03 -7.74 -27.17
N VAL A 37 -2.32 -7.99 -27.37
CA VAL A 37 -2.92 -8.07 -28.72
C VAL A 37 -2.74 -6.76 -29.48
N VAL A 38 -3.01 -5.61 -28.83
CA VAL A 38 -2.79 -4.28 -29.43
C VAL A 38 -1.33 -4.09 -29.84
N CYS A 39 -0.37 -4.51 -29.00
CA CYS A 39 1.06 -4.44 -29.33
C CYS A 39 1.40 -5.30 -30.57
N ILE A 40 0.87 -6.52 -30.66
CA ILE A 40 1.12 -7.39 -31.82
C ILE A 40 0.61 -6.73 -33.11
N PHE A 41 -0.62 -6.22 -33.13
CA PHE A 41 -1.18 -5.54 -34.30
C PHE A 41 -0.42 -4.26 -34.65
N SER A 42 0.06 -3.51 -33.66
CA SER A 42 0.84 -2.30 -33.90
C SER A 42 2.20 -2.60 -34.55
N VAL A 43 2.84 -3.72 -34.16
CA VAL A 43 4.09 -4.19 -34.80
C VAL A 43 3.85 -4.57 -36.26
N LEU A 44 2.76 -5.33 -36.54
CA LEU A 44 2.42 -5.69 -37.92
C LEU A 44 2.13 -4.44 -38.79
N SER A 45 1.49 -3.42 -38.24
CA SER A 45 1.24 -2.15 -38.90
C SER A 45 2.55 -1.39 -39.19
N ALA A 46 3.51 -1.44 -38.25
CA ALA A 46 4.82 -0.79 -38.40
C ALA A 46 5.66 -1.39 -39.55
N LEU A 47 5.47 -2.68 -39.85
CA LEU A 47 6.14 -3.34 -40.98
C LEU A 47 5.60 -2.90 -42.34
N GLN A 48 4.38 -2.32 -42.38
CA GLN A 48 3.72 -1.95 -43.65
C GLN A 48 3.80 -0.46 -43.92
N THR A 49 3.81 0.39 -42.90
CA THR A 49 3.73 1.84 -43.05
C THR A 49 4.58 2.59 -42.03
N VAL A 50 5.09 3.77 -42.44
CA VAL A 50 5.81 4.68 -41.52
C VAL A 50 4.89 5.15 -40.37
N PHE A 51 3.60 5.36 -40.64
CA PHE A 51 2.63 5.70 -39.60
C PHE A 51 2.47 4.56 -38.55
N GLY A 52 2.64 3.31 -38.98
CA GLY A 52 2.60 2.17 -38.08
C GLY A 52 3.70 2.21 -36.99
N VAL A 53 4.86 2.81 -37.28
CA VAL A 53 5.93 3.02 -36.29
C VAL A 53 5.46 3.95 -35.16
N ILE A 54 4.74 5.02 -35.51
CA ILE A 54 4.16 5.95 -34.52
C ILE A 54 3.15 5.23 -33.63
N VAL A 55 2.25 4.46 -34.26
CA VAL A 55 1.23 3.67 -33.54
C VAL A 55 1.87 2.66 -32.60
N MET A 56 2.91 1.96 -33.06
CA MET A 56 3.68 1.00 -32.23
C MET A 56 4.30 1.67 -31.00
N THR A 57 4.90 2.84 -31.18
CA THR A 57 5.52 3.59 -30.09
C THR A 57 4.48 4.00 -29.04
N ILE A 58 3.33 4.54 -29.48
CA ILE A 58 2.24 4.92 -28.58
C ILE A 58 1.66 3.71 -27.85
N ALA A 59 1.44 2.61 -28.55
CA ALA A 59 0.92 1.36 -27.97
C ALA A 59 1.89 0.79 -26.92
N GLY A 60 3.21 0.82 -27.19
CA GLY A 60 4.23 0.37 -26.25
C GLY A 60 4.25 1.20 -24.97
N VAL A 61 4.25 2.53 -25.10
CA VAL A 61 4.20 3.45 -23.95
C VAL A 61 2.92 3.27 -23.15
N ALA A 62 1.76 3.18 -23.82
CA ALA A 62 0.47 2.95 -23.15
C ALA A 62 0.46 1.62 -22.39
N THR A 63 0.96 0.55 -23.02
CA THR A 63 1.08 -0.76 -22.38
C THR A 63 1.94 -0.70 -21.12
N TYR A 64 3.10 -0.06 -21.19
CA TYR A 64 3.97 0.11 -20.03
C TYR A 64 3.25 0.78 -18.85
N PHE A 65 2.55 1.90 -19.08
CA PHE A 65 1.80 2.58 -18.03
C PHE A 65 0.63 1.75 -17.49
N VAL A 66 -0.07 1.01 -18.33
CA VAL A 66 -1.14 0.11 -17.90
C VAL A 66 -0.60 -0.97 -16.98
N PHE A 67 0.50 -1.63 -17.35
CA PHE A 67 1.11 -2.68 -16.51
C PHE A 67 1.62 -2.13 -15.17
N LEU A 68 2.21 -0.94 -15.15
CA LEU A 68 2.61 -0.27 -13.92
C LEU A 68 1.43 -0.07 -12.96
N ASN A 69 0.30 0.42 -13.48
CA ASN A 69 -0.86 0.74 -12.67
C ASN A 69 -1.63 -0.50 -12.19
N LEU A 70 -1.50 -1.63 -12.88
CA LEU A 70 -2.14 -2.89 -12.48
C LEU A 70 -1.39 -3.60 -11.35
N SER A 71 -0.12 -3.30 -11.13
CA SER A 71 0.67 -3.89 -10.03
C SER A 71 0.90 -2.86 -8.94
N VAL A 72 0.07 -2.92 -7.90
CA VAL A 72 0.14 -2.01 -6.74
C VAL A 72 0.64 -2.76 -5.53
N GLU A 73 1.66 -2.22 -4.88
CA GLU A 73 2.16 -2.69 -3.60
C GLU A 73 2.08 -1.53 -2.60
N PHE A 74 1.78 -1.85 -1.34
CA PHE A 74 1.82 -0.92 -0.22
C PHE A 74 2.99 -1.28 0.67
N GLU A 75 3.80 -0.30 1.01
CA GLU A 75 4.86 -0.43 1.97
C GLU A 75 4.50 0.37 3.21
N TYR A 76 4.41 -0.33 4.32
CA TYR A 76 4.16 0.28 5.63
C TYR A 76 5.48 0.50 6.31
N LEU A 77 5.65 1.70 6.83
CA LEU A 77 6.77 2.11 7.66
C LEU A 77 6.21 2.50 9.02
N PHE A 78 6.50 1.72 10.03
CA PHE A 78 6.18 2.05 11.42
C PHE A 78 7.45 2.46 12.13
N ALA A 79 7.53 3.73 12.55
CA ALA A 79 8.68 4.29 13.20
C ALA A 79 8.25 5.28 14.29
N GLU A 80 8.88 5.23 15.45
CA GLU A 80 8.65 6.16 16.58
C GLU A 80 7.16 6.28 17.01
N GLY A 81 6.37 5.26 16.69
CA GLY A 81 4.93 5.22 16.95
C GLY A 81 4.07 5.82 15.84
N GLY A 82 4.63 6.47 14.83
CA GLY A 82 3.92 6.91 13.64
C GLY A 82 3.84 5.83 12.56
N LEU A 83 2.87 5.96 11.67
CA LEU A 83 2.68 5.07 10.52
C LEU A 83 2.70 5.87 9.23
N SER A 84 3.64 5.53 8.35
CA SER A 84 3.64 5.99 6.95
C SER A 84 3.28 4.86 6.02
N VAL A 85 2.58 5.17 4.92
CA VAL A 85 2.28 4.22 3.86
C VAL A 85 2.69 4.78 2.52
N ASP A 86 3.56 4.04 1.84
CA ASP A 86 3.98 4.33 0.48
C ASP A 86 3.26 3.39 -0.49
N ARG A 87 2.80 3.94 -1.60
CA ARG A 87 2.29 3.16 -2.72
C ARG A 87 3.38 2.97 -3.75
N ILE A 88 3.66 1.73 -4.10
CA ILE A 88 4.64 1.34 -5.11
C ILE A 88 3.88 0.80 -6.31
N LEU A 89 4.10 1.42 -7.48
CA LEU A 89 3.51 1.04 -8.75
C LEU A 89 4.55 0.30 -9.59
N GLY A 90 4.24 -0.95 -9.96
CA GLY A 90 5.10 -1.78 -10.82
C GLY A 90 6.53 -1.94 -10.31
N ARG A 91 6.76 -1.87 -8.99
CA ARG A 91 8.08 -1.90 -8.34
C ARG A 91 9.05 -0.80 -8.78
N ALA A 92 8.57 0.20 -9.51
CA ALA A 92 9.41 1.24 -10.10
C ALA A 92 9.14 2.62 -9.52
N LYS A 93 7.88 2.95 -9.23
CA LYS A 93 7.48 4.28 -8.79
C LYS A 93 6.88 4.25 -7.39
N ARG A 94 7.61 4.84 -6.43
CA ARG A 94 7.19 4.99 -5.04
C ARG A 94 6.56 6.37 -4.83
N LYS A 95 5.45 6.42 -4.10
CA LYS A 95 4.81 7.67 -3.69
C LYS A 95 4.21 7.50 -2.29
N LYS A 96 4.61 8.37 -1.35
CA LYS A 96 3.96 8.46 -0.04
C LYS A 96 2.50 8.88 -0.23
N ILE A 97 1.58 8.11 0.30
CA ILE A 97 0.13 8.34 0.18
C ILE A 97 -0.56 8.55 1.53
N PHE A 98 0.13 8.20 2.61
CA PHE A 98 -0.36 8.34 3.96
C PHE A 98 0.78 8.56 4.95
N ASP A 99 0.52 9.38 5.96
CA ASP A 99 1.44 9.66 7.05
C ASP A 99 0.63 10.12 8.27
N CYS A 100 0.87 9.52 9.43
CA CYS A 100 0.29 9.94 10.69
C CYS A 100 1.30 9.79 11.82
N GLU A 101 1.28 10.73 12.75
CA GLU A 101 2.12 10.73 13.93
C GLU A 101 1.46 9.94 15.08
N LYS A 102 2.26 9.56 16.06
CA LYS A 102 1.81 8.79 17.23
C LYS A 102 0.63 9.48 17.95
N ASP A 103 0.72 10.79 18.11
CA ASP A 103 -0.24 11.56 18.92
C ASP A 103 -1.61 11.70 18.24
N ASP A 104 -1.67 11.51 16.92
CA ASP A 104 -2.92 11.50 16.15
C ASP A 104 -3.67 10.17 16.27
N ILE A 105 -2.99 9.08 16.64
CA ILE A 105 -3.54 7.72 16.67
C ILE A 105 -4.31 7.49 17.96
N GLN A 106 -5.59 7.17 17.83
CA GLN A 106 -6.48 6.88 18.97
C GLN A 106 -6.44 5.40 19.37
N ILE A 107 -6.48 4.50 18.40
CA ILE A 107 -6.48 3.05 18.62
C ILE A 107 -5.99 2.29 17.40
N VAL A 108 -5.34 1.15 17.67
CA VAL A 108 -4.97 0.14 16.67
C VAL A 108 -5.49 -1.22 17.15
N ALA A 109 -6.39 -1.83 16.38
CA ALA A 109 -6.99 -3.13 16.73
C ALA A 109 -7.29 -3.95 15.47
N PRO A 110 -7.50 -5.29 15.58
CA PRO A 110 -8.01 -6.09 14.47
C PRO A 110 -9.29 -5.47 13.89
N ALA A 111 -9.44 -5.49 12.57
CA ALA A 111 -10.54 -4.78 11.89
C ALA A 111 -11.95 -5.29 12.27
N ASP A 112 -12.03 -6.53 12.77
CA ASP A 112 -13.24 -7.17 13.27
C ASP A 112 -13.45 -7.00 14.79
N SER A 113 -12.55 -6.29 15.47
CA SER A 113 -12.61 -6.11 16.92
C SER A 113 -13.77 -5.21 17.35
N PHE A 114 -14.47 -5.66 18.39
CA PHE A 114 -15.60 -4.92 18.97
C PHE A 114 -15.19 -3.56 19.56
N VAL A 115 -13.94 -3.46 20.02
CA VAL A 115 -13.38 -2.23 20.64
C VAL A 115 -13.38 -1.05 19.66
N LEU A 116 -13.32 -1.30 18.34
CA LEU A 116 -13.35 -0.22 17.34
C LEU A 116 -14.67 0.53 17.32
N LYS A 117 -15.78 -0.09 17.72
CA LYS A 117 -17.12 0.54 17.70
C LYS A 117 -17.22 1.78 18.57
N ASP A 118 -16.47 1.80 19.67
CA ASP A 118 -16.47 2.96 20.60
C ASP A 118 -15.74 4.17 20.00
N TYR A 119 -14.88 3.95 19.00
CA TYR A 119 -14.10 4.99 18.32
C TYR A 119 -14.67 5.34 16.93
N GLU A 120 -15.56 4.51 16.38
CA GLU A 120 -16.18 4.77 15.08
C GLU A 120 -17.21 5.88 15.19
N LYS A 121 -17.01 6.98 14.45
CA LYS A 121 -17.92 8.11 14.37
C LYS A 121 -18.63 8.12 13.01
N GLN A 122 -19.85 8.65 13.02
CA GLN A 122 -20.62 8.84 11.79
C GLN A 122 -19.89 9.80 10.84
N GLY A 123 -19.74 9.40 9.55
CA GLY A 123 -19.03 10.22 8.56
C GLY A 123 -17.50 10.02 8.52
N MET A 124 -16.96 9.01 9.26
CA MET A 124 -15.54 8.70 9.24
C MET A 124 -15.07 8.31 7.83
N LYS A 125 -13.96 8.91 7.38
CA LYS A 125 -13.34 8.59 6.09
C LYS A 125 -12.50 7.31 6.21
N VAL A 126 -12.78 6.31 5.37
CA VAL A 126 -12.05 5.04 5.36
C VAL A 126 -10.98 5.05 4.27
N LYS A 127 -9.75 4.69 4.62
CA LYS A 127 -8.63 4.47 3.70
C LYS A 127 -8.20 3.01 3.79
N ASP A 128 -8.28 2.28 2.70
CA ASP A 128 -7.92 0.87 2.65
C ASP A 128 -6.58 0.68 1.92
N PHE A 129 -5.57 0.28 2.68
CA PHE A 129 -4.24 -0.06 2.19
C PHE A 129 -3.94 -1.56 2.33
N SER A 130 -4.92 -2.40 2.66
CA SER A 130 -4.75 -3.85 2.77
C SER A 130 -4.54 -4.51 1.40
N SER A 131 -4.16 -5.78 1.42
CA SER A 131 -4.05 -6.58 0.19
C SER A 131 -5.39 -6.84 -0.50
N GLY A 132 -6.51 -6.72 0.20
CA GLY A 132 -7.84 -7.10 -0.28
C GLY A 132 -8.07 -8.61 -0.40
N LYS A 133 -7.21 -9.45 0.20
CA LYS A 133 -7.39 -10.90 0.26
C LYS A 133 -8.36 -11.25 1.40
N ARG A 134 -9.20 -12.28 1.20
CA ARG A 134 -10.19 -12.71 2.21
C ARG A 134 -9.56 -13.27 3.50
N GLU A 135 -8.38 -13.87 3.38
CA GLU A 135 -7.65 -14.51 4.49
C GLU A 135 -6.68 -13.55 5.19
N ALA A 136 -6.63 -12.29 4.77
CA ALA A 136 -5.71 -11.31 5.31
C ALA A 136 -6.09 -10.93 6.75
N LYS A 137 -5.10 -10.90 7.64
CA LYS A 137 -5.27 -10.36 9.00
C LYS A 137 -5.21 -8.84 8.93
N VAL A 138 -6.36 -8.21 8.72
CA VAL A 138 -6.48 -6.75 8.62
C VAL A 138 -6.61 -6.13 10.00
N TYR A 139 -5.85 -5.07 10.22
CA TYR A 139 -5.94 -4.19 11.38
C TYR A 139 -6.52 -2.85 10.98
N ALA A 140 -7.32 -2.26 11.85
CA ALA A 140 -7.81 -0.92 11.70
C ALA A 140 -7.07 0.01 12.67
N LEU A 141 -6.60 1.12 12.13
CA LEU A 141 -6.01 2.22 12.86
C LEU A 141 -6.98 3.40 12.76
N ILE A 142 -7.48 3.88 13.90
CA ILE A 142 -8.31 5.09 13.96
C ILE A 142 -7.42 6.24 14.38
N TYR A 143 -7.42 7.31 13.58
CA TYR A 143 -6.69 8.51 13.88
C TYR A 143 -7.54 9.75 13.64
N GLN A 144 -7.19 10.82 14.34
CA GLN A 144 -7.82 12.11 14.22
C GLN A 144 -6.81 13.14 13.71
N LYS A 145 -7.20 13.92 12.71
CA LYS A 145 -6.41 15.05 12.23
C LYS A 145 -7.30 16.29 12.17
N GLY A 146 -7.12 17.16 13.15
CA GLY A 146 -8.03 18.29 13.35
C GLY A 146 -9.46 17.82 13.63
N PRO A 147 -10.48 18.32 12.91
CA PRO A 147 -11.87 17.92 13.11
C PRO A 147 -12.22 16.57 12.45
N ASP A 148 -11.39 16.09 11.54
CA ASP A 148 -11.66 14.89 10.74
C ASP A 148 -11.19 13.61 11.44
N HIS A 149 -12.04 12.58 11.40
CA HIS A 149 -11.75 11.24 11.86
C HIS A 149 -11.56 10.28 10.67
N PHE A 150 -10.54 9.44 10.77
CA PHE A 150 -10.18 8.51 9.70
C PHE A 150 -10.00 7.10 10.26
N LYS A 151 -10.42 6.12 9.47
CA LYS A 151 -10.14 4.71 9.69
C LYS A 151 -9.22 4.21 8.58
N VAL A 152 -8.05 3.72 8.95
CA VAL A 152 -7.06 3.18 8.02
C VAL A 152 -6.98 1.68 8.20
N LEU A 153 -7.18 0.93 7.12
CA LEU A 153 -7.05 -0.52 7.10
C LEU A 153 -5.66 -0.88 6.58
N ILE A 154 -4.93 -1.69 7.35
CA ILE A 154 -3.59 -2.17 7.04
C ILE A 154 -3.48 -3.67 7.31
N GLU A 155 -2.49 -4.32 6.73
CA GLU A 155 -2.19 -5.74 6.92
C GLU A 155 -0.75 -5.88 7.47
N PRO A 156 -0.54 -5.59 8.78
CA PRO A 156 0.78 -5.63 9.38
C PRO A 156 1.26 -7.07 9.61
N ASN A 157 2.57 -7.29 9.59
CA ASN A 157 3.16 -8.55 10.03
C ASN A 157 3.23 -8.63 11.56
N GLU A 158 3.55 -9.81 12.10
CA GLU A 158 3.63 -10.05 13.55
C GLU A 158 4.64 -9.11 14.26
N ARG A 159 5.75 -8.78 13.59
CA ARG A 159 6.75 -7.84 14.12
C ARG A 159 6.19 -6.43 14.27
N MET A 160 5.47 -5.95 13.27
CA MET A 160 4.79 -4.64 13.28
C MET A 160 3.66 -4.60 14.31
N ILE A 161 2.86 -5.67 14.43
CA ILE A 161 1.83 -5.81 15.45
C ILE A 161 2.47 -5.72 16.85
N GLY A 162 3.60 -6.40 17.07
CA GLY A 162 4.34 -6.34 18.32
C GLY A 162 4.84 -4.91 18.65
N ALA A 163 5.36 -4.19 17.65
CA ALA A 163 5.80 -2.81 17.82
C ALA A 163 4.60 -1.87 18.13
N MET A 164 3.50 -2.01 17.39
CA MET A 164 2.28 -1.23 17.63
C MET A 164 1.68 -1.48 19.02
N ARG A 165 1.65 -2.72 19.49
CA ARG A 165 1.15 -3.06 20.85
C ARG A 165 2.00 -2.48 21.96
N ARG A 166 3.31 -2.36 21.77
CA ARG A 166 4.20 -1.71 22.76
C ARG A 166 3.97 -0.19 22.80
N THR A 167 3.66 0.40 21.66
CA THR A 167 3.46 1.84 21.54
C THR A 167 2.06 2.28 21.96
N PHE A 168 1.05 1.47 21.67
CA PHE A 168 -0.38 1.72 21.98
C PHE A 168 -0.88 0.60 22.90
N PRO A 169 -0.58 0.64 24.21
CA PRO A 169 -1.16 -0.28 25.16
C PRO A 169 -2.67 -0.07 25.21
N ARG A 170 -3.42 -1.19 25.30
CA ARG A 170 -4.89 -1.22 25.38
C ARG A 170 -5.40 -0.55 26.64
#